data_4b65bab4a087cd0fbad7441ea855d5c5
#
_entry.id   4b65bab4a087cd0fbad7441ea855d5c5
#
_cell.length_a   1.000
_cell.length_b   1.000
_cell.length_c   1.000
_cell.angle_alpha   90.00
_cell.angle_beta   90.00
_cell.angle_gamma   90.00
#
_symmetry.space_group_name_H-M   'P 1'
#
loop_
_entity.id
_entity.type
_entity.pdbx_description
1 polymer ?
#
loop_
_entity_poly.entity_id
_entity_poly.type
_entity_poly.pdbx_seq_one_letter_code
_entity_poly.pdbx_strand_id
1 'polypeptide(L)'
;MDELAAIGPIRYVIAPNKSHHLFFLPFMNASPSAEGFIAAGLELKRPDLQGFAQIPSEAPWGSELQGFFVDGLPILNETVWFHAATGTLILTDLLFCFSRTNRGLTALVSTILGVNGKLGMSRTMKFATKDRRALARSVAPLLTLPVQRVIVAHDQIIDEEPMAKLAEAFAWVR
;
A
#
# COMPACT_ATOMS: atom_id res chain seq x y z
N MET A 1 -4.78 15.50 14.50
CA MET A 1 -6.11 15.75 13.87
C MET A 1 -6.22 17.17 13.34
N ASP A 2 -5.67 18.18 14.01
CA ASP A 2 -5.78 19.59 13.60
C ASP A 2 -5.17 19.88 12.22
N GLU A 3 -4.03 19.27 11.90
CA GLU A 3 -3.40 19.40 10.59
C GLU A 3 -4.26 18.81 9.45
N LEU A 4 -4.92 17.68 9.71
CA LEU A 4 -5.84 17.08 8.73
C LEU A 4 -7.10 17.91 8.55
N ALA A 5 -7.64 18.48 9.64
CA ALA A 5 -8.80 19.35 9.58
C ALA A 5 -8.54 20.63 8.75
N ALA A 6 -7.29 21.11 8.73
CA ALA A 6 -6.88 22.23 7.90
C ALA A 6 -6.88 21.93 6.38
N ILE A 7 -6.74 20.67 6.01
CA ILE A 7 -6.79 20.22 4.60
C ILE A 7 -8.24 20.06 4.13
N GLY A 8 -9.14 19.65 5.02
CA GLY A 8 -10.56 19.45 4.72
C GLY A 8 -11.18 18.28 5.48
N PRO A 9 -12.48 18.04 5.29
CA PRO A 9 -13.16 16.91 5.96
C PRO A 9 -12.67 15.58 5.41
N ILE A 10 -12.39 14.63 6.31
CA ILE A 10 -12.10 13.24 5.95
C ILE A 10 -13.41 12.61 5.46
N ARG A 11 -13.42 12.14 4.21
CA ARG A 11 -14.58 11.48 3.60
C ARG A 11 -14.48 9.98 3.66
N TYR A 12 -13.27 9.45 3.49
CA TYR A 12 -13.04 8.01 3.40
C TYR A 12 -11.86 7.62 4.29
N VAL A 13 -11.99 6.49 4.97
CA VAL A 13 -10.91 5.86 5.72
C VAL A 13 -10.76 4.44 5.20
N ILE A 14 -9.55 4.07 4.79
CA ILE A 14 -9.30 2.79 4.13
C ILE A 14 -8.24 2.00 4.89
N ALA A 15 -8.55 0.75 5.24
CA ALA A 15 -7.55 -0.24 5.61
C ALA A 15 -7.14 -1.00 4.34
N PRO A 16 -6.03 -0.63 3.68
CA PRO A 16 -5.72 -1.03 2.31
C PRO A 16 -5.26 -2.49 2.18
N ASN A 17 -4.88 -3.12 3.29
CA ASN A 17 -4.45 -4.51 3.36
C ASN A 17 -4.68 -5.13 4.75
N LYS A 18 -4.35 -6.42 4.90
CA LYS A 18 -4.52 -7.16 6.16
C LYS A 18 -3.50 -6.82 7.26
N SER A 19 -2.54 -5.95 7.01
CA SER A 19 -1.52 -5.52 7.97
C SER A 19 -1.71 -4.07 8.42
N HIS A 20 -2.07 -3.17 7.49
CA HIS A 20 -2.33 -1.75 7.77
C HIS A 20 -3.79 -1.49 8.18
N HIS A 21 -4.13 -1.79 9.43
CA HIS A 21 -5.49 -1.64 9.97
C HIS A 21 -5.55 -1.13 11.42
N LEU A 22 -4.40 -0.97 12.10
CA LEU A 22 -4.38 -0.70 13.54
C LEU A 22 -5.04 0.62 13.90
N PHE A 23 -4.87 1.63 13.06
CA PHE A 23 -5.45 2.96 13.28
C PHE A 23 -6.80 3.16 12.59
N PHE A 24 -7.35 2.15 11.92
CA PHE A 24 -8.61 2.28 11.18
C PHE A 24 -9.76 2.71 12.10
N LEU A 25 -10.07 1.95 13.16
CA LEU A 25 -11.12 2.33 14.11
C LEU A 25 -10.87 3.64 14.84
N PRO A 26 -9.66 3.94 15.35
CA PRO A 26 -9.36 5.26 15.90
C PRO A 26 -9.67 6.42 14.94
N PHE A 27 -9.35 6.29 13.65
CA PHE A 27 -9.67 7.29 12.64
C PHE A 27 -11.17 7.38 12.34
N MET A 28 -11.88 6.24 12.24
CA MET A 28 -13.32 6.21 12.08
C MET A 28 -14.05 6.90 13.24
N ASN A 29 -13.63 6.62 14.47
CA ASN A 29 -14.20 7.27 15.67
C ASN A 29 -13.95 8.78 15.71
N ALA A 30 -12.80 9.22 15.21
CA ALA A 30 -12.43 10.63 15.12
C ALA A 30 -13.07 11.35 13.91
N SER A 31 -13.65 10.61 12.97
CA SER A 31 -14.25 11.12 11.73
C SER A 31 -15.61 10.44 11.49
N PRO A 32 -16.62 10.71 12.33
CA PRO A 32 -17.90 9.96 12.32
C PRO A 32 -18.72 10.15 11.04
N SER A 33 -18.41 11.16 10.22
CA SER A 33 -19.02 11.38 8.91
C SER A 33 -18.30 10.68 7.77
N ALA A 34 -17.13 10.05 8.04
CA ALA A 34 -16.37 9.35 7.02
C ALA A 34 -16.96 7.95 6.78
N GLU A 35 -16.86 7.51 5.53
CA GLU A 35 -17.15 6.13 5.14
C GLU A 35 -15.90 5.26 5.24
N GLY A 36 -16.02 4.06 5.82
CA GLY A 36 -14.90 3.16 6.05
C GLY A 36 -14.89 1.96 5.11
N PHE A 37 -13.72 1.67 4.53
CA PHE A 37 -13.52 0.49 3.70
C PHE A 37 -12.34 -0.35 4.18
N ILE A 38 -12.47 -1.68 4.09
CA ILE A 38 -11.46 -2.62 4.53
C ILE A 38 -11.01 -3.56 3.39
N ALA A 39 -9.78 -4.03 3.45
CA ALA A 39 -9.29 -5.04 2.52
C ALA A 39 -10.06 -6.36 2.69
N ALA A 40 -10.32 -7.05 1.58
CA ALA A 40 -11.01 -8.33 1.56
C ALA A 40 -10.34 -9.35 2.49
N GLY A 41 -11.14 -9.99 3.35
CA GLY A 41 -10.69 -10.98 4.34
C GLY A 41 -10.02 -10.37 5.57
N LEU A 42 -9.99 -9.05 5.74
CA LEU A 42 -9.52 -8.42 6.98
C LEU A 42 -10.52 -8.68 8.13
N GLU A 43 -11.81 -8.74 7.84
CA GLU A 43 -12.88 -9.07 8.80
C GLU A 43 -12.70 -10.45 9.45
N LEU A 44 -12.03 -11.39 8.78
CA LEU A 44 -11.70 -12.70 9.35
C LEU A 44 -10.60 -12.61 10.41
N LYS A 45 -9.68 -11.67 10.24
CA LYS A 45 -8.58 -11.39 11.19
C LYS A 45 -9.02 -10.44 12.30
N ARG A 46 -9.94 -9.54 12.00
CA ARG A 46 -10.48 -8.50 12.87
C ARG A 46 -12.02 -8.53 12.85
N PRO A 47 -12.63 -9.43 13.66
CA PRO A 47 -14.09 -9.56 13.73
C PRO A 47 -14.83 -8.28 14.12
N ASP A 48 -14.15 -7.38 14.83
CA ASP A 48 -14.63 -6.05 15.18
C ASP A 48 -14.79 -5.10 13.96
N LEU A 49 -14.31 -5.50 12.78
CA LEU A 49 -14.45 -4.77 11.53
C LEU A 49 -15.53 -5.35 10.59
N GLN A 50 -16.29 -6.35 11.00
CA GLN A 50 -17.31 -7.02 10.15
C GLN A 50 -18.43 -6.10 9.64
N GLY A 51 -18.67 -4.95 10.27
CA GLY A 51 -19.66 -3.96 9.84
C GLY A 51 -19.21 -3.05 8.70
N PHE A 52 -17.94 -3.09 8.31
CA PHE A 52 -17.38 -2.23 7.26
C PHE A 52 -17.42 -2.92 5.89
N ALA A 53 -17.68 -2.12 4.84
CA ALA A 53 -17.66 -2.61 3.47
C ALA A 53 -16.23 -2.94 3.02
N GLN A 54 -16.10 -3.93 2.16
CA GLN A 54 -14.83 -4.19 1.49
C GLN A 54 -14.54 -3.09 0.46
N ILE A 55 -13.24 -2.85 0.18
CA ILE A 55 -12.82 -1.90 -0.84
C ILE A 55 -13.51 -2.27 -2.17
N PRO A 56 -14.36 -1.38 -2.74
CA PRO A 56 -15.10 -1.68 -3.95
C PRO A 56 -14.21 -1.61 -5.19
N SER A 57 -14.60 -2.35 -6.24
CA SER A 57 -13.95 -2.28 -7.56
C SER A 57 -14.18 -0.93 -8.25
N GLU A 58 -15.35 -0.32 -8.01
CA GLU A 58 -15.68 1.02 -8.48
C GLU A 58 -15.63 1.98 -7.30
N ALA A 59 -14.67 2.90 -7.35
CA ALA A 59 -14.36 3.78 -6.25
C ALA A 59 -15.40 4.90 -6.09
N PRO A 60 -15.98 5.11 -4.87
CA PRO A 60 -16.93 6.20 -4.62
C PRO A 60 -16.28 7.60 -4.62
N TRP A 61 -14.94 7.66 -4.61
CA TRP A 61 -14.16 8.92 -4.67
C TRP A 61 -13.80 9.38 -6.08
N GLY A 62 -14.30 8.69 -7.11
CA GLY A 62 -14.09 9.07 -8.50
C GLY A 62 -12.80 8.52 -9.13
N SER A 63 -12.51 8.97 -10.35
CA SER A 63 -11.40 8.45 -11.17
C SER A 63 -10.01 9.02 -10.81
N GLU A 64 -9.94 10.04 -9.96
CA GLU A 64 -8.67 10.69 -9.60
C GLU A 64 -7.76 9.78 -8.79
N LEU A 65 -8.34 8.91 -7.95
CA LEU A 65 -7.64 7.92 -7.16
C LEU A 65 -8.04 6.52 -7.61
N GLN A 66 -7.21 5.87 -8.39
CA GLN A 66 -7.46 4.55 -8.96
C GLN A 66 -6.91 3.45 -8.06
N GLY A 67 -7.73 2.45 -7.74
CA GLY A 67 -7.32 1.29 -6.94
C GLY A 67 -6.93 0.11 -7.82
N PHE A 68 -5.81 -0.55 -7.48
CA PHE A 68 -5.33 -1.76 -8.14
C PHE A 68 -5.18 -2.86 -7.09
N PHE A 69 -6.07 -3.83 -7.11
CA PHE A 69 -5.96 -5.00 -6.24
C PHE A 69 -4.80 -5.88 -6.67
N VAL A 70 -3.96 -6.27 -5.71
CA VAL A 70 -2.78 -7.11 -5.95
C VAL A 70 -3.08 -8.54 -5.52
N ASP A 71 -3.26 -9.41 -6.50
CA ASP A 71 -3.51 -10.83 -6.33
C ASP A 71 -2.19 -11.62 -6.14
N GLY A 72 -2.32 -12.91 -5.77
CA GLY A 72 -1.19 -13.81 -5.58
C GLY A 72 -0.49 -13.74 -4.22
N LEU A 73 -0.87 -12.78 -3.35
CA LEU A 73 -0.32 -12.60 -2.01
C LEU A 73 -1.46 -12.52 -0.95
N PRO A 74 -2.18 -13.62 -0.68
CA PRO A 74 -3.39 -13.62 0.14
C PRO A 74 -3.18 -13.26 1.61
N ILE A 75 -1.94 -13.36 2.10
CA ILE A 75 -1.60 -12.90 3.46
C ILE A 75 -1.73 -11.38 3.59
N LEU A 76 -1.56 -10.65 2.50
CA LEU A 76 -1.59 -9.20 2.45
C LEU A 76 -2.92 -8.67 1.90
N ASN A 77 -3.36 -9.16 0.75
CA ASN A 77 -4.56 -8.67 0.02
C ASN A 77 -4.55 -7.15 -0.11
N GLU A 78 -3.47 -6.58 -0.63
CA GLU A 78 -3.30 -5.14 -0.72
C GLU A 78 -3.97 -4.57 -1.97
N THR A 79 -4.63 -3.43 -1.79
CA THR A 79 -4.99 -2.51 -2.87
C THR A 79 -3.98 -1.37 -2.92
N VAL A 80 -3.33 -1.21 -4.06
CA VAL A 80 -2.39 -0.13 -4.37
C VAL A 80 -3.15 1.02 -5.03
N TRP A 81 -2.75 2.25 -4.76
CA TRP A 81 -3.49 3.43 -5.21
C TRP A 81 -2.65 4.30 -6.13
N PHE A 82 -3.23 4.75 -7.24
CA PHE A 82 -2.62 5.72 -8.12
C PHE A 82 -3.44 7.00 -8.19
N HIS A 83 -2.85 8.10 -7.76
CA HIS A 83 -3.44 9.44 -7.86
C HIS A 83 -3.01 10.07 -9.18
N ALA A 84 -3.94 10.11 -10.15
CA ALA A 84 -3.65 10.47 -11.53
C ALA A 84 -3.17 11.93 -11.69
N ALA A 85 -3.78 12.87 -10.93
CA ALA A 85 -3.44 14.29 -11.04
C ALA A 85 -2.00 14.62 -10.66
N THR A 86 -1.38 13.83 -9.76
CA THR A 86 0.01 14.04 -9.31
C THR A 86 0.98 12.96 -9.76
N GLY A 87 0.51 11.96 -10.50
CA GLY A 87 1.33 10.80 -10.87
C GLY A 87 1.87 10.02 -9.66
N THR A 88 1.13 10.01 -8.53
CA THR A 88 1.61 9.41 -7.30
C THR A 88 1.06 8.00 -7.13
N LEU A 89 1.95 7.01 -7.01
CA LEU A 89 1.62 5.64 -6.66
C LEU A 89 1.82 5.45 -5.15
N ILE A 90 0.78 4.97 -4.46
CA ILE A 90 0.76 4.79 -3.01
C ILE A 90 0.63 3.30 -2.71
N LEU A 91 1.61 2.77 -2.00
CA LEU A 91 1.66 1.38 -1.54
C LEU A 91 1.86 1.36 -0.02
N THR A 92 1.50 0.24 0.59
CA THR A 92 1.73 0.04 2.03
C THR A 92 2.77 -1.05 2.28
N ASP A 93 2.39 -2.32 2.29
CA ASP A 93 3.29 -3.44 2.63
C ASP A 93 3.74 -4.26 1.42
N LEU A 94 3.25 -3.95 0.21
CA LEU A 94 3.68 -4.62 -1.01
C LEU A 94 5.15 -4.33 -1.31
N LEU A 95 5.55 -3.06 -1.16
CA LEU A 95 6.93 -2.62 -1.31
C LEU A 95 7.41 -1.84 -0.10
N PHE A 96 8.70 -1.92 0.14
CA PHE A 96 9.41 -1.21 1.21
C PHE A 96 10.61 -0.48 0.65
N CYS A 97 10.97 0.64 1.28
CA CYS A 97 12.22 1.34 1.02
C CYS A 97 12.71 1.97 2.33
N PHE A 98 13.75 1.40 2.93
CA PHE A 98 14.36 1.97 4.14
C PHE A 98 15.63 2.73 3.79
N SER A 99 15.82 3.88 4.43
CA SER A 99 17.03 4.68 4.25
C SER A 99 18.29 3.93 4.71
N ARG A 100 19.37 4.05 3.95
CA ARG A 100 20.70 3.56 4.36
C ARG A 100 21.27 4.31 5.56
N THR A 101 20.70 5.46 5.90
CA THR A 101 21.10 6.24 7.09
C THR A 101 20.53 5.70 8.39
N ASN A 102 19.54 4.79 8.31
CA ASN A 102 18.99 4.10 9.48
C ASN A 102 20.10 3.33 10.21
N ARG A 103 19.99 3.29 11.54
CA ARG A 103 20.98 2.64 12.43
C ARG A 103 20.29 1.63 13.34
N GLY A 104 21.10 0.84 14.03
CA GLY A 104 20.63 -0.13 15.05
C GLY A 104 19.72 -1.19 14.44
N LEU A 105 18.65 -1.52 15.15
CA LEU A 105 17.73 -2.60 14.77
C LEU A 105 17.06 -2.38 13.41
N THR A 106 16.68 -1.15 13.10
CA THR A 106 16.03 -0.83 11.80
C THR A 106 16.97 -1.14 10.63
N ALA A 107 18.23 -0.76 10.70
CA ALA A 107 19.23 -1.06 9.67
C ALA A 107 19.46 -2.57 9.53
N LEU A 108 19.53 -3.29 10.64
CA LEU A 108 19.69 -4.75 10.65
C LEU A 108 18.49 -5.44 10.01
N VAL A 109 17.28 -5.11 10.44
CA VAL A 109 16.03 -5.72 9.95
C VAL A 109 15.82 -5.42 8.47
N SER A 110 15.97 -4.16 8.04
CA SER A 110 15.81 -3.77 6.62
C SER A 110 16.85 -4.44 5.71
N THR A 111 18.06 -4.68 6.20
CA THR A 111 19.11 -5.42 5.49
C THR A 111 18.75 -6.91 5.36
N ILE A 112 18.30 -7.55 6.45
CA ILE A 112 17.83 -8.94 6.43
C ILE A 112 16.64 -9.10 5.49
N LEU A 113 15.70 -8.15 5.48
CA LEU A 113 14.54 -8.14 4.60
C LEU A 113 14.91 -7.81 3.14
N GLY A 114 16.11 -7.30 2.87
CA GLY A 114 16.61 -6.98 1.53
C GLY A 114 16.03 -5.70 0.93
N VAL A 115 15.63 -4.74 1.78
CA VAL A 115 14.96 -3.47 1.41
C VAL A 115 15.69 -2.23 1.97
N ASN A 116 16.93 -2.40 2.43
CA ASN A 116 17.77 -1.31 2.89
C ASN A 116 18.36 -0.54 1.70
N GLY A 117 18.01 0.73 1.56
CA GLY A 117 18.48 1.64 0.52
C GLY A 117 17.98 1.34 -0.89
N LYS A 118 16.93 0.52 -1.02
CA LYS A 118 16.28 0.26 -2.31
C LYS A 118 14.79 -0.05 -2.16
N LEU A 119 14.03 0.39 -3.15
CA LEU A 119 12.63 0.00 -3.28
C LEU A 119 12.55 -1.48 -3.62
N GLY A 120 11.74 -2.25 -2.90
CA GLY A 120 11.58 -3.66 -3.19
C GLY A 120 10.59 -4.38 -2.30
N MET A 121 10.17 -5.54 -2.76
CA MET A 121 9.39 -6.48 -1.96
C MET A 121 10.31 -7.17 -0.96
N SER A 122 9.92 -7.20 0.32
CA SER A 122 10.72 -7.87 1.34
C SER A 122 10.85 -9.37 1.07
N ARG A 123 11.94 -9.99 1.56
CA ARG A 123 12.15 -11.43 1.42
C ARG A 123 11.00 -12.24 2.02
N THR A 124 10.42 -11.79 3.12
CA THR A 124 9.27 -12.44 3.77
C THR A 124 8.03 -12.39 2.87
N MET A 125 7.74 -11.26 2.22
CA MET A 125 6.61 -11.14 1.29
C MET A 125 6.82 -11.96 0.02
N LYS A 126 8.07 -12.01 -0.50
CA LYS A 126 8.42 -12.90 -1.64
C LYS A 126 8.16 -14.35 -1.29
N PHE A 127 8.57 -14.80 -0.10
CA PHE A 127 8.33 -16.16 0.38
C PHE A 127 6.84 -16.45 0.62
N ALA A 128 6.07 -15.48 1.11
CA ALA A 128 4.63 -15.60 1.37
C ALA A 128 3.77 -15.56 0.09
N THR A 129 4.36 -15.21 -1.07
CA THR A 129 3.65 -15.19 -2.35
C THR A 129 3.21 -16.62 -2.73
N LYS A 130 1.90 -16.81 -2.91
CA LYS A 130 1.30 -18.13 -3.23
C LYS A 130 1.17 -18.34 -4.72
N ASP A 131 0.83 -17.29 -5.47
CA ASP A 131 0.77 -17.34 -6.94
C ASP A 131 1.56 -16.20 -7.56
N ARG A 132 2.80 -16.51 -7.96
CA ARG A 132 3.70 -15.55 -8.60
C ARG A 132 3.18 -15.05 -9.96
N ARG A 133 2.42 -15.87 -10.69
CA ARG A 133 1.84 -15.48 -11.98
C ARG A 133 0.68 -14.52 -11.80
N ALA A 134 -0.18 -14.75 -10.80
CA ALA A 134 -1.23 -13.82 -10.44
C ALA A 134 -0.65 -12.48 -9.98
N LEU A 135 0.38 -12.50 -9.13
CA LEU A 135 1.09 -11.30 -8.70
C LEU A 135 1.68 -10.55 -9.91
N ALA A 136 2.34 -11.24 -10.83
CA ALA A 136 2.91 -10.63 -12.04
C ALA A 136 1.83 -9.94 -12.89
N ARG A 137 0.68 -10.59 -13.10
CA ARG A 137 -0.46 -9.99 -13.83
C ARG A 137 -1.02 -8.75 -13.12
N SER A 138 -1.12 -8.79 -11.79
CA SER A 138 -1.68 -7.69 -11.00
C SER A 138 -0.77 -6.45 -10.99
N VAL A 139 0.56 -6.63 -10.98
CA VAL A 139 1.51 -5.51 -10.94
C VAL A 139 1.87 -4.99 -12.34
N ALA A 140 1.60 -5.74 -13.40
CA ALA A 140 1.92 -5.32 -14.76
C ALA A 140 1.30 -3.97 -15.16
N PRO A 141 0.02 -3.68 -14.84
CA PRO A 141 -0.58 -2.37 -15.10
C PRO A 141 0.16 -1.22 -14.39
N LEU A 142 0.66 -1.43 -13.16
CA LEU A 142 1.36 -0.40 -12.40
C LEU A 142 2.63 0.09 -13.11
N LEU A 143 3.24 -0.78 -13.93
CA LEU A 143 4.46 -0.48 -14.68
C LEU A 143 4.19 0.26 -16.01
N THR A 144 2.91 0.50 -16.32
CA THR A 144 2.50 1.30 -17.51
C THR A 144 1.93 2.66 -17.13
N LEU A 145 1.70 2.90 -15.83
CA LEU A 145 1.21 4.19 -15.33
C LEU A 145 2.29 5.27 -15.43
N PRO A 146 1.92 6.54 -15.63
CA PRO A 146 2.86 7.67 -15.65
C PRO A 146 3.27 8.07 -14.22
N VAL A 147 3.93 7.16 -13.49
CA VAL A 147 4.31 7.37 -12.09
C VAL A 147 5.47 8.36 -12.02
N GLN A 148 5.26 9.46 -11.31
CA GLN A 148 6.26 10.49 -10.99
C GLN A 148 6.76 10.40 -9.55
N ARG A 149 5.98 9.75 -8.67
CA ARG A 149 6.29 9.58 -7.25
C ARG A 149 5.78 8.26 -6.74
N VAL A 150 6.55 7.59 -5.89
CA VAL A 150 6.08 6.41 -5.14
C VAL A 150 6.13 6.72 -3.64
N ILE A 151 5.00 6.54 -2.98
CA ILE A 151 4.89 6.62 -1.52
C ILE A 151 4.74 5.20 -1.00
N VAL A 152 5.65 4.80 -0.11
CA VAL A 152 5.54 3.56 0.67
C VAL A 152 5.25 3.90 2.14
N ALA A 153 4.52 3.05 2.84
CA ALA A 153 4.15 3.31 4.23
C ALA A 153 5.33 3.35 5.22
N HIS A 154 6.50 2.89 4.78
CA HIS A 154 7.69 2.73 5.62
C HIS A 154 8.88 3.52 5.08
N ASP A 155 9.18 4.64 5.76
CA ASP A 155 10.38 5.46 5.74
C ASP A 155 10.55 6.40 4.53
N GLN A 156 10.44 5.95 3.27
CA GLN A 156 10.87 6.78 2.14
C GLN A 156 9.75 7.13 1.17
N ILE A 157 9.87 8.34 0.58
CA ILE A 157 9.17 8.76 -0.64
C ILE A 157 10.20 8.71 -1.78
N ILE A 158 9.80 8.17 -2.93
CA ILE A 158 10.68 7.97 -4.08
C ILE A 158 10.21 8.90 -5.21
N ASP A 159 10.99 9.97 -5.44
CA ASP A 159 10.76 10.96 -6.51
C ASP A 159 11.77 10.79 -7.66
N GLU A 160 12.93 10.18 -7.39
CA GLU A 160 13.99 9.96 -8.37
C GLU A 160 13.81 8.60 -9.07
N GLU A 161 13.72 8.61 -10.38
CA GLU A 161 13.59 7.42 -11.24
C GLU A 161 12.53 6.40 -10.76
N PRO A 162 11.31 6.85 -10.37
CA PRO A 162 10.33 5.97 -9.72
C PRO A 162 9.96 4.77 -10.59
N MET A 163 9.83 4.94 -11.91
CA MET A 163 9.50 3.87 -12.84
C MET A 163 10.61 2.82 -12.97
N ALA A 164 11.89 3.26 -13.00
CA ALA A 164 13.02 2.33 -13.05
C ALA A 164 13.11 1.52 -11.76
N LYS A 165 12.95 2.17 -10.60
CA LYS A 165 12.94 1.52 -9.29
C LYS A 165 11.75 0.56 -9.10
N LEU A 166 10.55 0.90 -9.62
CA LEU A 166 9.39 0.00 -9.64
C LEU A 166 9.66 -1.24 -10.52
N ALA A 167 10.22 -1.02 -11.71
CA ALA A 167 10.56 -2.11 -12.63
C ALA A 167 11.58 -3.08 -12.00
N GLU A 168 12.60 -2.55 -11.30
CA GLU A 168 13.57 -3.36 -10.54
C GLU A 168 12.89 -4.12 -9.38
N ALA A 169 12.02 -3.43 -8.60
CA ALA A 169 11.33 -4.02 -7.46
C ALA A 169 10.48 -5.24 -7.86
N PHE A 170 9.87 -5.22 -9.05
CA PHE A 170 9.04 -6.29 -9.59
C PHE A 170 9.75 -7.22 -10.59
N ALA A 171 11.05 -7.03 -10.87
CA ALA A 171 11.78 -7.87 -11.83
C ALA A 171 11.75 -9.37 -11.48
N TRP A 172 11.67 -9.72 -10.20
CA TRP A 172 11.67 -11.09 -9.73
C TRP A 172 10.35 -11.85 -10.00
N VAL A 173 9.22 -11.17 -10.30
CA VAL A 173 7.92 -11.81 -10.61
C VAL A 173 7.72 -12.06 -12.10
N ARG A 174 8.53 -11.44 -12.95
CA ARG A 174 8.50 -11.59 -14.42
C ARG A 174 9.06 -12.94 -14.88
#